data_317f236b5cf601e426e6daed1d84c9a7
#
_entry.id   317f236b5cf601e426e6daed1d84c9a7
#
_cell.length_a   1.000
_cell.length_b   1.000
_cell.length_c   1.000
_cell.angle_alpha   90.00
_cell.angle_beta   90.00
_cell.angle_gamma   90.00
#
_symmetry.space_group_name_H-M   'P 1'
#
loop_
_entity.id
_entity.type
_entity.pdbx_description
1 polymer ?
#
loop_
_entity_poly.entity_id
_entity_poly.type
_entity_poly.pdbx_seq_one_letter_code
_entity_poly.pdbx_strand_id
1 'polypeptide(L)'
;MRRSNTPLSPCGCSTAAPAQARRRIIRIAAVGLAAPLALAAWATPAPWAGDRLVEDDAEGAPAPLRVGDLKLGKPLVALPFDTQRNAPRDETRLNKIVLIRLPEAEMSAETRARAAAGVLAYSAICTHQGCDVKTWLAKEKSLVCYCHSSKFALLDGGIAVAGPATRALPAIPLALDGDHLVIAGAFTAAPGGSPA
;
A
#
# COMPACT_ATOMS: atom_id res chain seq x y z
N MET A 1 17.89 89.72 -64.63
CA MET A 1 18.57 90.60 -63.71
C MET A 1 19.04 89.74 -62.52
N ARG A 2 20.37 89.41 -62.50
CA ARG A 2 21.33 89.81 -61.47
C ARG A 2 20.81 89.48 -60.07
N ARG A 3 21.50 88.82 -59.21
CA ARG A 3 22.97 88.59 -58.85
C ARG A 3 23.06 87.34 -57.92
N SER A 4 23.91 86.44 -58.13
CA SER A 4 25.14 86.10 -57.40
C SER A 4 25.23 86.58 -55.98
N ASN A 5 25.38 85.66 -55.08
CA ASN A 5 26.47 85.68 -54.06
C ASN A 5 26.57 84.36 -53.33
N THR A 6 27.67 83.68 -53.57
CA THR A 6 28.37 82.85 -52.62
C THR A 6 29.15 83.82 -51.71
N PRO A 7 29.53 83.61 -50.50
CA PRO A 7 30.42 82.49 -50.07
C PRO A 7 30.36 82.09 -48.60
N LEU A 8 31.29 81.17 -48.30
CA LEU A 8 32.06 80.93 -47.07
C LEU A 8 31.59 79.81 -46.18
N SER A 9 32.30 78.70 -46.34
CA SER A 9 32.62 77.79 -45.22
C SER A 9 33.34 78.49 -44.10
N PRO A 10 33.16 78.04 -42.89
CA PRO A 10 34.31 77.61 -42.12
C PRO A 10 34.14 76.30 -41.30
N CYS A 11 35.24 75.68 -41.31
CA CYS A 11 35.91 74.92 -40.24
C CYS A 11 35.16 73.92 -39.42
N GLY A 12 35.62 72.73 -39.59
CA GLY A 12 35.49 71.55 -38.78
C GLY A 12 35.71 71.72 -37.29
N CYS A 13 34.90 71.05 -36.60
CA CYS A 13 35.24 70.49 -35.29
C CYS A 13 34.78 69.07 -35.24
N SER A 14 35.73 68.18 -35.38
CA SER A 14 35.58 66.77 -35.15
C SER A 14 35.41 66.57 -33.65
N THR A 15 34.20 66.27 -33.23
CA THR A 15 33.95 65.70 -31.89
C THR A 15 33.71 64.23 -32.01
N ALA A 16 34.74 63.47 -31.69
CA ALA A 16 34.65 62.03 -31.58
C ALA A 16 33.58 61.65 -30.56
N ALA A 17 32.56 60.92 -30.98
CA ALA A 17 31.59 60.33 -30.07
C ALA A 17 32.24 59.17 -29.28
N PRO A 18 32.01 59.12 -27.97
CA PRO A 18 32.55 58.02 -27.17
C PRO A 18 31.97 56.69 -27.58
N ALA A 19 32.84 55.71 -27.74
CA ALA A 19 32.50 54.36 -28.01
C ALA A 19 31.55 53.81 -26.91
N GLN A 20 30.32 53.55 -27.28
CA GLN A 20 29.38 52.88 -26.39
C GLN A 20 29.89 51.45 -26.18
N ALA A 21 30.45 51.21 -25.01
CA ALA A 21 30.76 49.88 -24.53
C ALA A 21 29.43 49.05 -24.49
N ARG A 22 29.32 48.14 -25.42
CA ARG A 22 28.22 47.16 -25.43
C ARG A 22 28.40 46.26 -24.19
N ARG A 23 27.71 46.59 -23.10
CA ARG A 23 27.54 45.70 -21.96
C ARG A 23 26.80 44.47 -22.46
N ARG A 24 27.54 43.40 -22.71
CA ARG A 24 26.95 42.07 -22.90
C ARG A 24 26.31 41.69 -21.58
N ILE A 25 24.99 41.82 -21.49
CA ILE A 25 24.19 41.24 -20.41
C ILE A 25 24.22 39.72 -20.65
N ILE A 26 25.07 39.05 -19.90
CA ILE A 26 25.04 37.60 -19.80
C ILE A 26 23.75 37.27 -19.07
N ARG A 27 22.70 36.94 -19.81
CA ARG A 27 21.50 36.30 -19.24
C ARG A 27 21.91 34.92 -18.78
N ILE A 28 22.25 34.77 -17.51
CA ILE A 28 22.34 33.50 -16.86
C ILE A 28 20.89 32.97 -16.81
N ALA A 29 20.55 32.09 -17.74
CA ALA A 29 19.33 31.28 -17.63
C ALA A 29 19.52 30.34 -16.44
N ALA A 30 18.99 30.73 -15.30
CA ALA A 30 18.81 29.79 -14.19
C ALA A 30 17.81 28.72 -14.64
N VAL A 31 18.36 27.62 -15.18
CA VAL A 31 17.59 26.39 -15.35
C VAL A 31 17.32 25.89 -13.94
N GLY A 32 16.19 26.31 -13.38
CA GLY A 32 15.68 25.74 -12.16
C GLY A 32 15.38 24.27 -12.44
N LEU A 33 16.24 23.35 -11.98
CA LEU A 33 15.87 21.98 -11.78
C LEU A 33 14.76 21.96 -10.71
N ALA A 34 13.51 22.06 -11.17
CA ALA A 34 12.38 21.64 -10.37
C ALA A 34 12.48 20.12 -10.26
N ALA A 35 13.21 19.63 -9.27
CA ALA A 35 13.10 18.26 -8.86
C ALA A 35 11.61 18.05 -8.52
N PRO A 36 10.91 17.07 -9.12
CA PRO A 36 9.58 16.73 -8.64
C PRO A 36 9.76 16.30 -7.18
N LEU A 37 9.22 17.11 -6.27
CA LEU A 37 8.91 16.63 -4.92
C LEU A 37 7.93 15.49 -5.14
N ALA A 38 8.46 14.26 -5.27
CA ALA A 38 7.66 13.08 -5.13
C ALA A 38 7.02 13.21 -3.75
N LEU A 39 5.75 13.59 -3.72
CA LEU A 39 4.90 13.36 -2.58
C LEU A 39 5.01 11.85 -2.34
N ALA A 40 5.89 11.45 -1.44
CA ALA A 40 5.82 10.13 -0.86
C ALA A 40 4.43 10.07 -0.26
N ALA A 41 3.50 9.48 -1.02
CA ALA A 41 2.22 9.09 -0.48
C ALA A 41 2.58 8.28 0.76
N TRP A 42 2.17 8.73 1.92
CA TRP A 42 2.31 8.04 3.18
C TRP A 42 1.36 6.84 3.08
N ALA A 43 1.75 5.88 2.25
CA ALA A 43 1.08 4.60 2.23
C ALA A 43 1.27 4.03 3.63
N THR A 44 0.18 3.84 4.34
CA THR A 44 0.20 3.05 5.58
C THR A 44 0.94 1.76 5.27
N PRO A 45 1.95 1.39 6.06
CA PRO A 45 2.73 0.21 5.77
C PRO A 45 1.82 -1.01 5.71
N ALA A 46 1.58 -1.47 4.49
CA ALA A 46 0.79 -2.67 4.21
C ALA A 46 1.64 -3.91 4.53
N PRO A 47 1.00 -5.08 4.69
CA PRO A 47 1.70 -6.35 4.74
C PRO A 47 2.63 -6.51 3.53
N TRP A 48 3.85 -6.98 3.76
CA TRP A 48 4.87 -7.15 2.73
C TRP A 48 5.29 -8.61 2.59
N ALA A 49 5.64 -9.04 1.38
CA ALA A 49 6.21 -10.36 1.16
C ALA A 49 7.51 -10.52 1.97
N GLY A 50 7.60 -11.58 2.76
CA GLY A 50 8.70 -11.81 3.70
C GLY A 50 8.39 -11.40 5.15
N ASP A 51 7.31 -10.66 5.42
CA ASP A 51 6.86 -10.42 6.79
C ASP A 51 6.46 -11.76 7.43
N ARG A 52 6.85 -11.95 8.69
CA ARG A 52 6.32 -13.04 9.52
C ARG A 52 4.96 -12.65 10.08
N LEU A 53 4.32 -13.58 10.75
CA LEU A 53 3.05 -13.33 11.42
C LEU A 53 3.25 -13.48 12.92
N VAL A 54 2.70 -12.56 13.70
CA VAL A 54 2.66 -12.62 15.17
C VAL A 54 1.21 -12.51 15.63
N GLU A 55 0.87 -13.08 16.78
CA GLU A 55 -0.47 -12.99 17.35
C GLU A 55 -0.78 -11.53 17.72
N ASP A 56 -1.97 -11.06 17.33
CA ASP A 56 -2.51 -9.77 17.79
C ASP A 56 -2.91 -9.89 19.26
N ASP A 57 -2.59 -8.91 20.07
CA ASP A 57 -2.85 -8.90 21.52
C ASP A 57 -2.08 -9.95 22.35
N ALA A 58 -0.98 -10.53 21.83
CA ALA A 58 -0.13 -11.43 22.62
C ALA A 58 0.51 -10.71 23.81
N GLU A 59 0.46 -11.34 24.99
CA GLU A 59 1.21 -10.84 26.15
C GLU A 59 2.71 -11.10 25.97
N GLY A 60 3.52 -10.07 26.08
CA GLY A 60 4.98 -10.17 26.02
C GLY A 60 5.60 -9.81 24.66
N ALA A 61 6.80 -10.32 24.38
CA ALA A 61 7.49 -10.06 23.14
C ALA A 61 6.80 -10.78 21.96
N PRO A 62 6.60 -10.12 20.79
CA PRO A 62 6.02 -10.77 19.63
C PRO A 62 6.81 -11.99 19.18
N ALA A 63 6.17 -13.16 19.14
CA ALA A 63 6.78 -14.40 18.68
C ALA A 63 6.22 -14.79 17.31
N PRO A 64 7.08 -15.05 16.29
CA PRO A 64 6.64 -15.50 14.98
C PRO A 64 5.86 -16.82 15.06
N LEU A 65 4.65 -16.82 14.48
CA LEU A 65 3.76 -17.95 14.48
C LEU A 65 4.26 -19.08 13.58
N ARG A 66 4.07 -20.30 14.09
CA ARG A 66 4.34 -21.55 13.37
C ARG A 66 3.03 -22.24 13.01
N VAL A 67 3.07 -23.14 12.03
CA VAL A 67 1.90 -23.96 11.67
C VAL A 67 1.35 -24.73 12.88
N GLY A 68 2.23 -25.21 13.78
CA GLY A 68 1.84 -25.97 14.97
C GLY A 68 1.08 -25.16 16.03
N ASP A 69 1.22 -23.83 16.03
CA ASP A 69 0.53 -22.95 16.97
C ASP A 69 -0.98 -22.82 16.61
N LEU A 70 -1.34 -23.07 15.35
CA LEU A 70 -2.72 -23.00 14.90
C LEU A 70 -3.45 -24.32 15.05
N LYS A 71 -4.45 -24.34 15.92
CA LYS A 71 -5.36 -25.48 16.11
C LYS A 71 -6.35 -25.55 14.95
N LEU A 72 -6.63 -26.78 14.47
CA LEU A 72 -7.57 -27.00 13.37
C LEU A 72 -8.96 -26.41 13.71
N GLY A 73 -9.51 -25.61 12.79
CA GLY A 73 -10.82 -24.99 12.92
C GLY A 73 -10.91 -23.88 13.99
N LYS A 74 -9.78 -23.40 14.52
CA LYS A 74 -9.77 -22.28 15.48
C LYS A 74 -9.13 -21.08 14.80
N PRO A 75 -9.88 -19.97 14.62
CA PRO A 75 -9.31 -18.74 14.09
C PRO A 75 -8.40 -18.07 15.14
N LEU A 76 -7.37 -17.39 14.64
CA LEU A 76 -6.44 -16.56 15.41
C LEU A 76 -6.26 -15.25 14.66
N VAL A 77 -6.27 -14.13 15.36
CA VAL A 77 -5.97 -12.82 14.75
C VAL A 77 -4.48 -12.55 14.88
N ALA A 78 -3.87 -12.14 13.77
CA ALA A 78 -2.45 -11.90 13.68
C ALA A 78 -2.16 -10.54 13.01
N LEU A 79 -0.94 -10.06 13.26
CA LEU A 79 -0.35 -8.90 12.57
C LEU A 79 0.85 -9.34 11.75
N PRO A 80 1.11 -8.68 10.61
CA PRO A 80 2.39 -8.81 9.92
C PRO A 80 3.52 -8.29 10.81
N PHE A 81 4.63 -8.97 10.81
CA PHE A 81 5.83 -8.60 11.57
C PHE A 81 7.00 -8.35 10.62
N ASP A 82 7.43 -7.11 10.57
CA ASP A 82 8.59 -6.68 9.80
C ASP A 82 9.87 -7.15 10.50
N THR A 83 10.53 -8.14 9.93
CA THR A 83 11.76 -8.72 10.51
C THR A 83 12.96 -7.77 10.42
N GLN A 84 12.95 -6.80 9.50
CA GLN A 84 14.03 -5.81 9.37
C GLN A 84 13.89 -4.71 10.43
N ARG A 85 12.66 -4.25 10.66
CA ARG A 85 12.35 -3.26 11.70
C ARG A 85 12.23 -3.88 13.09
N ASN A 86 12.11 -5.21 13.16
CA ASN A 86 11.84 -5.98 14.37
C ASN A 86 10.58 -5.47 15.11
N ALA A 87 9.51 -5.21 14.38
CA ALA A 87 8.27 -4.64 14.89
C ALA A 87 7.04 -5.14 14.11
N PRO A 88 5.87 -5.28 14.77
CA PRO A 88 4.62 -5.55 14.07
C PRO A 88 4.21 -4.33 13.23
N ARG A 89 3.46 -4.58 12.15
CA ARG A 89 2.84 -3.52 11.36
C ARG A 89 1.44 -3.24 11.89
N ASP A 90 1.37 -2.56 13.01
CA ASP A 90 0.15 -2.25 13.76
C ASP A 90 -0.37 -0.81 13.54
N GLU A 91 0.28 -0.05 12.65
CA GLU A 91 -0.05 1.35 12.37
C GLU A 91 -1.49 1.53 11.86
N THR A 92 -2.09 0.45 11.35
CA THR A 92 -3.49 0.46 10.92
C THR A 92 -4.16 -0.88 11.20
N ARG A 93 -5.41 -0.83 11.64
CA ARG A 93 -6.23 -2.04 11.82
C ARG A 93 -6.46 -2.81 10.51
N LEU A 94 -6.28 -2.17 9.35
CA LEU A 94 -6.40 -2.83 8.05
C LEU A 94 -5.34 -3.92 7.82
N ASN A 95 -4.27 -3.91 8.61
CA ASN A 95 -3.23 -4.94 8.60
C ASN A 95 -3.61 -6.19 9.41
N LYS A 96 -4.69 -6.17 10.19
CA LYS A 96 -5.15 -7.35 10.94
C LYS A 96 -5.57 -8.46 10.00
N ILE A 97 -5.04 -9.65 10.27
CA ILE A 97 -5.23 -10.86 9.49
C ILE A 97 -5.87 -11.92 10.39
N VAL A 98 -6.94 -12.54 9.93
CA VAL A 98 -7.45 -13.75 10.56
C VAL A 98 -6.80 -14.97 9.92
N LEU A 99 -6.13 -15.76 10.72
CA LEU A 99 -5.55 -17.06 10.36
C LEU A 99 -6.47 -18.17 10.79
N ILE A 100 -6.62 -19.19 9.96
CA ILE A 100 -7.35 -20.41 10.33
C ILE A 100 -6.73 -21.62 9.63
N ARG A 101 -6.52 -22.69 10.37
CA ARG A 101 -6.08 -23.96 9.78
C ARG A 101 -7.28 -24.85 9.49
N LEU A 102 -7.40 -25.29 8.23
CA LEU A 102 -8.51 -26.11 7.73
C LEU A 102 -7.97 -27.27 6.88
N PRO A 103 -8.76 -28.34 6.66
CA PRO A 103 -8.35 -29.44 5.78
C PRO A 103 -8.16 -28.95 4.33
N GLU A 104 -6.99 -29.18 3.74
CA GLU A 104 -6.69 -28.74 2.37
C GLU A 104 -7.58 -29.41 1.32
N ALA A 105 -8.02 -30.64 1.59
CA ALA A 105 -8.91 -31.38 0.69
C ALA A 105 -10.29 -30.71 0.50
N GLU A 106 -10.69 -29.83 1.43
CA GLU A 106 -11.96 -29.10 1.36
C GLU A 106 -11.84 -27.75 0.64
N MET A 107 -10.61 -27.31 0.35
CA MET A 107 -10.34 -26.02 -0.27
C MET A 107 -10.51 -26.07 -1.78
N SER A 108 -11.06 -25.02 -2.37
CA SER A 108 -10.98 -24.80 -3.82
C SER A 108 -9.50 -24.75 -4.26
N ALA A 109 -9.22 -25.04 -5.53
CA ALA A 109 -7.87 -25.02 -6.06
C ALA A 109 -7.20 -23.64 -5.86
N GLU A 110 -7.95 -22.56 -6.07
CA GLU A 110 -7.49 -21.21 -5.90
C GLU A 110 -7.16 -20.87 -4.43
N THR A 111 -8.03 -21.30 -3.50
CA THR A 111 -7.81 -21.11 -2.06
C THR A 111 -6.58 -21.87 -1.59
N ARG A 112 -6.44 -23.14 -2.03
CA ARG A 112 -5.29 -23.98 -1.70
C ARG A 112 -3.96 -23.39 -2.19
N ALA A 113 -3.94 -22.78 -3.38
CA ALA A 113 -2.75 -22.14 -3.92
C ALA A 113 -2.23 -20.97 -3.09
N ARG A 114 -3.06 -20.40 -2.20
CA ARG A 114 -2.70 -19.33 -1.27
C ARG A 114 -2.45 -19.81 0.15
N ALA A 115 -2.74 -21.08 0.44
CA ALA A 115 -2.58 -21.68 1.75
C ALA A 115 -1.15 -22.17 1.99
N ALA A 116 -0.74 -22.22 3.24
CA ALA A 116 0.50 -22.85 3.67
C ALA A 116 0.21 -23.91 4.74
N ALA A 117 0.43 -25.20 4.44
CA ALA A 117 0.16 -26.34 5.32
C ALA A 117 -1.27 -26.32 5.91
N GLY A 118 -2.27 -26.02 5.07
CA GLY A 118 -3.66 -25.93 5.47
C GLY A 118 -4.05 -24.64 6.21
N VAL A 119 -3.11 -23.72 6.42
CA VAL A 119 -3.39 -22.41 7.02
C VAL A 119 -3.81 -21.43 5.94
N LEU A 120 -4.99 -20.83 6.14
CA LEU A 120 -5.54 -19.73 5.35
C LEU A 120 -5.38 -18.41 6.09
N ALA A 121 -5.16 -17.34 5.33
CA ALA A 121 -5.05 -15.98 5.85
C ALA A 121 -5.98 -15.04 5.07
N TYR A 122 -6.83 -14.33 5.80
CA TYR A 122 -7.76 -13.35 5.25
C TYR A 122 -7.71 -12.05 6.06
N SER A 123 -8.14 -10.95 5.46
CA SER A 123 -8.34 -9.71 6.22
C SER A 123 -9.29 -9.97 7.40
N ALA A 124 -8.93 -9.50 8.58
CA ALA A 124 -9.82 -9.50 9.74
C ALA A 124 -10.85 -8.36 9.69
N ILE A 125 -10.93 -7.61 8.57
CA ILE A 125 -11.77 -6.44 8.42
C ILE A 125 -12.85 -6.67 7.36
N CYS A 126 -14.12 -6.57 7.78
CA CYS A 126 -15.30 -6.81 6.95
C CYS A 126 -15.35 -5.87 5.73
N THR A 127 -15.67 -6.43 4.57
CA THR A 127 -15.79 -5.67 3.31
C THR A 127 -17.09 -4.88 3.17
N HIS A 128 -18.03 -4.99 4.13
CA HIS A 128 -19.23 -4.15 4.18
C HIS A 128 -18.91 -2.75 4.72
N GLN A 129 -18.65 -2.63 6.02
CA GLN A 129 -18.39 -1.34 6.69
C GLN A 129 -17.17 -1.37 7.61
N GLY A 130 -16.25 -2.33 7.41
CA GLY A 130 -14.98 -2.37 8.12
C GLY A 130 -15.04 -2.85 9.57
N CYS A 131 -16.10 -3.54 10.01
CA CYS A 131 -16.11 -4.21 11.31
C CYS A 131 -15.13 -5.38 11.38
N ASP A 132 -14.74 -5.80 12.58
CA ASP A 132 -13.87 -6.96 12.76
C ASP A 132 -14.60 -8.27 12.39
N VAL A 133 -13.89 -9.16 11.71
CA VAL A 133 -14.34 -10.50 11.32
C VAL A 133 -13.36 -11.51 11.89
N LYS A 134 -13.73 -12.18 12.97
CA LYS A 134 -12.86 -13.16 13.63
C LYS A 134 -13.58 -14.42 14.13
N THR A 135 -14.87 -14.54 13.88
CA THR A 135 -15.66 -15.68 14.38
C THR A 135 -15.92 -16.70 13.28
N TRP A 136 -15.47 -17.93 13.52
CA TRP A 136 -15.65 -19.06 12.63
C TRP A 136 -16.91 -19.88 12.99
N LEU A 137 -17.79 -20.07 12.03
CA LEU A 137 -18.95 -20.95 12.13
C LEU A 137 -18.63 -22.27 11.45
N ALA A 138 -18.17 -23.26 12.21
CA ALA A 138 -17.65 -24.53 11.68
C ALA A 138 -18.68 -25.31 10.85
N LYS A 139 -19.96 -25.30 11.25
CA LYS A 139 -21.05 -25.96 10.52
C LYS A 139 -21.32 -25.32 9.15
N GLU A 140 -21.12 -24.01 9.04
CA GLU A 140 -21.36 -23.24 7.83
C GLU A 140 -20.09 -23.01 7.02
N LYS A 141 -18.91 -23.43 7.54
CA LYS A 141 -17.57 -23.22 6.95
C LYS A 141 -17.33 -21.76 6.56
N SER A 142 -17.81 -20.83 7.39
CA SER A 142 -17.79 -19.40 7.10
C SER A 142 -17.27 -18.58 8.28
N LEU A 143 -16.56 -17.49 7.99
CA LEU A 143 -16.38 -16.41 8.94
C LEU A 143 -17.61 -15.50 8.95
N VAL A 144 -18.00 -15.03 10.14
CA VAL A 144 -19.14 -14.11 10.30
C VAL A 144 -18.69 -12.79 10.88
N CYS A 145 -19.23 -11.70 10.30
CA CYS A 145 -19.19 -10.36 10.84
C CYS A 145 -20.50 -10.09 11.57
N TYR A 146 -20.46 -9.96 12.90
CA TYR A 146 -21.69 -9.77 13.69
C TYR A 146 -22.32 -8.37 13.60
N CYS A 147 -21.63 -7.37 13.01
CA CYS A 147 -22.23 -6.05 12.85
C CYS A 147 -23.51 -6.08 12.01
N HIS A 148 -23.46 -6.80 10.86
CA HIS A 148 -24.59 -6.88 9.93
C HIS A 148 -24.74 -8.30 9.32
N SER A 149 -24.22 -9.30 10.01
CA SER A 149 -24.37 -10.72 9.65
C SER A 149 -23.80 -11.11 8.27
N SER A 150 -22.82 -10.36 7.74
CA SER A 150 -22.10 -10.79 6.54
C SER A 150 -21.31 -12.06 6.84
N LYS A 151 -21.40 -13.06 5.94
CA LYS A 151 -20.68 -14.33 6.04
C LYS A 151 -19.79 -14.54 4.82
N PHE A 152 -18.62 -15.11 5.07
CA PHE A 152 -17.56 -15.29 4.07
C PHE A 152 -17.12 -16.76 4.03
N ALA A 153 -17.25 -17.42 2.88
CA ALA A 153 -16.85 -18.81 2.66
C ALA A 153 -15.35 -18.90 2.43
N LEU A 154 -14.58 -19.27 3.46
CA LEU A 154 -13.11 -19.24 3.39
C LEU A 154 -12.53 -20.32 2.49
N LEU A 155 -13.18 -21.48 2.39
CA LEU A 155 -12.74 -22.59 1.55
C LEU A 155 -12.87 -22.28 0.06
N ASP A 156 -13.63 -21.23 -0.28
CA ASP A 156 -13.90 -20.79 -1.63
C ASP A 156 -13.54 -19.29 -1.81
N GLY A 157 -12.28 -18.96 -1.58
CA GLY A 157 -11.72 -17.61 -1.83
C GLY A 157 -12.25 -16.49 -0.95
N GLY A 158 -12.97 -16.79 0.14
CA GLY A 158 -13.54 -15.77 1.02
C GLY A 158 -14.76 -15.05 0.43
N ILE A 159 -15.47 -15.65 -0.54
CA ILE A 159 -16.66 -15.05 -1.16
C ILE A 159 -17.73 -14.72 -0.11
N ALA A 160 -18.41 -13.60 -0.30
CA ALA A 160 -19.56 -13.24 0.54
C ALA A 160 -20.76 -14.13 0.16
N VAL A 161 -21.24 -14.91 1.14
CA VAL A 161 -22.34 -15.88 0.93
C VAL A 161 -23.64 -15.45 1.62
N ALA A 162 -23.58 -14.48 2.52
CA ALA A 162 -24.77 -13.92 3.19
C ALA A 162 -24.46 -12.52 3.74
N GLY A 163 -25.52 -11.76 4.03
CA GLY A 163 -25.43 -10.40 4.57
C GLY A 163 -25.16 -9.34 3.50
N PRO A 164 -24.92 -8.09 3.90
CA PRO A 164 -24.81 -6.96 2.98
C PRO A 164 -23.44 -6.79 2.32
N ALA A 165 -22.41 -7.55 2.69
CA ALA A 165 -21.12 -7.48 2.00
C ALA A 165 -21.26 -7.97 0.56
N THR A 166 -20.77 -7.17 -0.40
CA THR A 166 -20.84 -7.47 -1.85
C THR A 166 -19.50 -7.94 -2.42
N ARG A 167 -18.41 -7.82 -1.66
CA ARG A 167 -17.06 -8.24 -2.06
C ARG A 167 -16.57 -9.39 -1.19
N ALA A 168 -15.76 -10.26 -1.78
CA ALA A 168 -15.04 -11.27 -1.02
C ALA A 168 -14.16 -10.65 0.08
N LEU A 169 -13.91 -11.37 1.15
CA LEU A 169 -12.94 -11.02 2.15
C LEU A 169 -11.54 -11.17 1.55
N PRO A 170 -10.69 -10.11 1.51
CA PRO A 170 -9.39 -10.19 0.88
C PRO A 170 -8.52 -11.27 1.52
N ALA A 171 -7.99 -12.17 0.70
CA ALA A 171 -7.01 -13.16 1.11
C ALA A 171 -5.60 -12.59 1.01
N ILE A 172 -4.67 -13.10 1.84
CA ILE A 172 -3.25 -12.85 1.71
C ILE A 172 -2.53 -14.20 1.55
N PRO A 173 -1.71 -14.37 0.50
CA PRO A 173 -1.03 -15.64 0.27
C PRO A 173 0.05 -15.88 1.33
N LEU A 174 0.16 -17.13 1.77
CA LEU A 174 1.15 -17.58 2.73
C LEU A 174 2.18 -18.50 2.09
N ALA A 175 3.38 -18.51 2.68
CA ALA A 175 4.43 -19.49 2.45
C ALA A 175 4.97 -19.97 3.80
N LEU A 176 5.89 -20.93 3.75
CA LEU A 176 6.61 -21.41 4.92
C LEU A 176 8.10 -21.06 4.81
N ASP A 177 8.67 -20.62 5.92
CA ASP A 177 10.11 -20.56 6.15
C ASP A 177 10.43 -21.49 7.32
N GLY A 178 10.86 -22.72 7.00
CA GLY A 178 10.85 -23.84 7.93
C GLY A 178 9.41 -24.19 8.33
N ASP A 179 9.08 -24.01 9.61
CA ASP A 179 7.72 -24.18 10.15
C ASP A 179 6.98 -22.87 10.43
N HIS A 180 7.65 -21.73 10.20
CA HIS A 180 7.06 -20.41 10.39
C HIS A 180 6.20 -19.96 9.21
N LEU A 181 5.10 -19.31 9.55
CA LEU A 181 4.23 -18.68 8.56
C LEU A 181 4.82 -17.36 8.08
N VAL A 182 4.90 -17.20 6.76
CA VAL A 182 5.43 -16.01 6.09
C VAL A 182 4.43 -15.52 5.06
N ILE A 183 4.27 -14.21 4.96
CA ILE A 183 3.47 -13.59 3.91
C ILE A 183 4.20 -13.73 2.57
N ALA A 184 3.52 -14.31 1.57
CA ALA A 184 4.09 -14.54 0.24
C ALA A 184 3.76 -13.43 -0.77
N GLY A 185 2.84 -12.53 -0.45
CA GLY A 185 2.43 -11.45 -1.36
C GLY A 185 1.40 -10.51 -0.74
N ALA A 186 0.91 -9.57 -1.52
CA ALA A 186 -0.10 -8.61 -1.09
C ALA A 186 -1.50 -9.25 -0.91
N PHE A 187 -2.39 -8.54 -0.22
CA PHE A 187 -3.81 -8.88 -0.23
C PHE A 187 -4.37 -8.93 -1.66
N THR A 188 -5.28 -9.87 -1.91
CA THR A 188 -5.96 -10.01 -3.22
C THR A 188 -6.82 -8.80 -3.60
N ALA A 189 -7.20 -7.98 -2.64
CA ALA A 189 -7.91 -6.72 -2.80
C ALA A 189 -7.67 -5.83 -1.57
N ALA A 190 -8.06 -4.57 -1.64
CA ALA A 190 -7.96 -3.67 -0.48
C ALA A 190 -8.82 -4.16 0.69
N PRO A 191 -8.25 -4.29 1.91
CA PRO A 191 -9.01 -4.59 3.13
C PRO A 191 -10.02 -3.49 3.49
N GLY A 192 -11.06 -3.88 4.24
CA GLY A 192 -12.07 -2.95 4.74
C GLY A 192 -13.26 -2.74 3.82
N GLY A 193 -14.19 -1.90 4.27
CA GLY A 193 -15.39 -1.54 3.54
C GLY A 193 -15.09 -0.75 2.27
N SER A 194 -16.01 -0.78 1.29
CA SER A 194 -15.95 0.17 0.19
C SER A 194 -16.15 1.59 0.73
N PRO A 195 -15.42 2.60 0.23
CA PRO A 195 -15.79 3.98 0.52
C PRO A 195 -17.23 4.19 0.07
N ALA A 196 -18.01 4.85 0.93
CA ALA A 196 -19.38 5.23 0.65
C ALA A 196 -19.45 6.29 -0.45
#